data_717f21533bf3dbecdd9633fdb1eb42e1
#
_entry.id   717f21533bf3dbecdd9633fdb1eb42e1
#
_cell.length_a   1.000
_cell.length_b   1.000
_cell.length_c   1.000
_cell.angle_alpha   90.00
_cell.angle_beta   90.00
_cell.angle_gamma   90.00
#
_symmetry.space_group_name_H-M   'P 1'
#
loop_
_entity.id
_entity.type
_entity.pdbx_description
1 polymer ?
#
loop_
_entity_poly.entity_id
_entity_poly.type
_entity_poly.pdbx_seq_one_letter_code
_entity_poly.pdbx_strand_id
1 'polypeptide(L)'
;MTQFDHLMAPQHFQYKSGEVVLKQSYKFICDNRIYFSATQFKDLQQHLYDLEVDVLSSINDLGMAMDFNDIDHIYEVFIKPKLHHQLLNDTLPSFNTTAENIAQWLWDEFNKHLPQGSQMYQLQLFETPQHGVYLNQAMMTK
;
A
#
# COMPACT_ATOMS: atom_id res chain seq x y z
N MET A 1 33.36 24.22 -1.84
CA MET A 1 33.48 23.41 -0.61
C MET A 1 32.18 23.49 0.20
N THR A 2 31.79 22.39 0.78
CA THR A 2 30.61 22.32 1.64
C THR A 2 30.98 21.78 3.01
N GLN A 3 30.07 21.90 3.94
CA GLN A 3 30.25 21.32 5.28
C GLN A 3 30.34 19.79 5.25
N PHE A 4 30.05 19.16 4.12
CA PHE A 4 30.08 17.71 3.97
C PHE A 4 31.46 17.19 3.52
N ASP A 5 32.36 18.08 3.07
CA ASP A 5 33.62 17.67 2.40
C ASP A 5 34.56 16.91 3.34
N HIS A 6 34.40 17.02 4.66
CA HIS A 6 35.22 16.31 5.65
C HIS A 6 34.70 14.92 6.00
N LEU A 7 33.49 14.57 5.51
CA LEU A 7 32.85 13.32 5.93
C LEU A 7 33.51 12.11 5.28
N MET A 8 33.70 11.10 6.09
CA MET A 8 34.18 9.80 5.64
C MET A 8 33.30 8.73 6.28
N ALA A 9 32.97 7.70 5.52
CA ALA A 9 32.21 6.59 6.07
C ALA A 9 33.01 5.91 7.18
N PRO A 10 32.41 5.62 8.33
CA PRO A 10 33.10 4.82 9.35
C PRO A 10 33.36 3.43 8.84
N GLN A 11 34.42 2.80 9.36
CA GLN A 11 34.77 1.43 9.01
C GLN A 11 33.63 0.46 9.37
N HIS A 12 32.99 0.73 10.51
CA HIS A 12 31.82 -0.02 10.96
C HIS A 12 30.76 0.97 11.43
N PHE A 13 29.57 0.86 10.86
CA PHE A 13 28.44 1.66 11.31
C PHE A 13 27.83 1.05 12.57
N GLN A 14 27.50 1.89 13.51
CA GLN A 14 26.67 1.43 14.62
C GLN A 14 25.22 1.31 14.11
N TYR A 15 24.54 0.26 14.52
CA TYR A 15 23.14 0.08 14.17
C TYR A 15 22.44 -0.71 15.27
N LYS A 16 21.12 -0.58 15.28
CA LYS A 16 20.29 -1.36 16.20
C LYS A 16 19.44 -2.29 15.36
N SER A 17 19.61 -3.59 15.57
CA SER A 17 18.81 -4.60 14.86
C SER A 17 17.36 -4.54 15.30
N GLY A 18 16.47 -5.02 14.44
CA GLY A 18 15.04 -5.05 14.71
C GLY A 18 14.24 -4.79 13.47
N GLU A 19 13.05 -4.29 13.70
CA GLU A 19 12.09 -4.01 12.62
C GLU A 19 11.52 -2.61 12.78
N VAL A 20 11.15 -2.01 11.66
CA VAL A 20 10.42 -0.74 11.63
C VAL A 20 9.25 -0.87 10.69
N VAL A 21 8.30 0.03 10.82
CA VAL A 21 7.17 0.14 9.90
C VAL A 21 7.41 1.33 9.00
N LEU A 22 7.42 1.07 7.69
CA LEU A 22 7.51 2.10 6.66
C LEU A 22 6.11 2.49 6.23
N LYS A 23 5.87 3.79 6.05
CA LYS A 23 4.55 4.32 5.71
C LYS A 23 4.61 4.99 4.35
N GLN A 24 3.68 4.63 3.46
CA GLN A 24 3.53 5.25 2.15
C GLN A 24 2.07 5.58 1.90
N SER A 25 1.83 6.66 1.16
CA SER A 25 0.48 7.11 0.82
C SER A 25 0.33 7.22 -0.68
N TYR A 26 -0.83 6.84 -1.18
CA TYR A 26 -1.17 6.90 -2.60
C TYR A 26 -2.59 7.40 -2.77
N LYS A 27 -2.85 8.04 -3.91
CA LYS A 27 -4.20 8.46 -4.30
C LYS A 27 -4.48 7.90 -5.67
N PHE A 28 -5.70 7.41 -5.87
CA PHE A 28 -6.12 7.01 -7.21
C PHE A 28 -7.57 7.43 -7.44
N ILE A 29 -7.86 7.74 -8.70
CA ILE A 29 -9.20 8.15 -9.14
C ILE A 29 -9.71 7.06 -10.06
N CYS A 30 -10.90 6.56 -9.80
CA CYS A 30 -11.48 5.47 -10.58
C CYS A 30 -12.99 5.55 -10.60
N ASP A 31 -13.58 4.70 -11.43
CA ASP A 31 -15.02 4.46 -11.46
C ASP A 31 -15.28 3.06 -10.91
N ASN A 32 -16.38 2.90 -10.18
CA ASN A 32 -16.79 1.58 -9.73
C ASN A 32 -18.27 1.56 -9.40
N ARG A 33 -18.88 0.41 -9.67
CA ARG A 33 -20.27 0.15 -9.27
C ARG A 33 -20.27 -0.77 -8.06
N ILE A 34 -20.94 -0.31 -7.01
CA ILE A 34 -21.09 -1.06 -5.76
C ILE A 34 -22.50 -1.59 -5.73
N TYR A 35 -22.64 -2.92 -5.55
CA TYR A 35 -23.93 -3.59 -5.48
C TYR A 35 -24.34 -3.77 -4.01
N PHE A 36 -25.61 -3.46 -3.72
CA PHE A 36 -26.24 -3.73 -2.43
C PHE A 36 -27.13 -4.97 -2.51
N SER A 37 -27.51 -5.33 -3.75
CA SER A 37 -28.25 -6.54 -4.09
C SER A 37 -28.05 -6.78 -5.59
N ALA A 38 -28.65 -7.82 -6.14
CA ALA A 38 -28.56 -8.09 -7.57
C ALA A 38 -29.15 -6.96 -8.43
N THR A 39 -30.07 -6.16 -7.86
CA THR A 39 -30.80 -5.14 -8.60
C THR A 39 -30.59 -3.72 -8.07
N GLN A 40 -29.94 -3.57 -6.93
CA GLN A 40 -29.69 -2.27 -6.32
C GLN A 40 -28.20 -2.01 -6.29
N PHE A 41 -27.79 -0.85 -6.81
CA PHE A 41 -26.37 -0.51 -6.92
C PHE A 41 -26.19 1.00 -6.86
N LYS A 42 -24.96 1.42 -6.66
CA LYS A 42 -24.53 2.82 -6.70
C LYS A 42 -23.29 2.92 -7.56
N ASP A 43 -23.28 3.88 -8.47
CA ASP A 43 -22.15 4.18 -9.33
C ASP A 43 -21.33 5.33 -8.74
N LEU A 44 -20.04 5.09 -8.57
CA LEU A 44 -19.08 6.12 -8.22
C LEU A 44 -18.28 6.46 -9.47
N GLN A 45 -18.28 7.74 -9.85
CA GLN A 45 -17.60 8.22 -11.04
C GLN A 45 -16.49 9.17 -10.66
N GLN A 46 -15.32 8.99 -11.23
CA GLN A 46 -14.13 9.78 -10.94
C GLN A 46 -13.97 9.98 -9.43
N HIS A 47 -14.06 8.87 -8.72
CA HIS A 47 -14.03 8.85 -7.26
C HIS A 47 -12.59 8.76 -6.79
N LEU A 48 -12.22 9.63 -5.86
CA LEU A 48 -10.88 9.66 -5.28
C LEU A 48 -10.82 8.75 -4.06
N TYR A 49 -9.88 7.81 -4.09
CA TYR A 49 -9.52 7.00 -2.94
C TYR A 49 -8.17 7.42 -2.40
N ASP A 50 -8.06 7.48 -1.08
CA ASP A 50 -6.78 7.67 -0.39
C ASP A 50 -6.35 6.34 0.22
N LEU A 51 -5.13 5.94 -0.10
CA LEU A 51 -4.55 4.68 0.36
C LEU A 51 -3.32 4.96 1.22
N GLU A 52 -3.28 4.35 2.40
CA GLU A 52 -2.09 4.35 3.25
C GLU A 52 -1.62 2.91 3.45
N VAL A 53 -0.34 2.68 3.22
CA VAL A 53 0.27 1.36 3.28
C VAL A 53 1.39 1.38 4.30
N ASP A 54 1.31 0.49 5.28
CA ASP A 54 2.35 0.31 6.29
C ASP A 54 3.02 -1.04 6.06
N VAL A 55 4.34 -1.03 5.87
CA VAL A 55 5.13 -2.22 5.59
C VAL A 55 6.11 -2.45 6.73
N LEU A 56 6.04 -3.62 7.34
CA LEU A 56 6.97 -4.04 8.37
C LEU A 56 8.24 -4.57 7.68
N SER A 57 9.39 -4.05 8.06
CA SER A 57 10.66 -4.40 7.43
C SER A 57 11.76 -4.53 8.47
N SER A 58 12.61 -5.54 8.27
CA SER A 58 13.83 -5.67 9.07
C SER A 58 14.82 -4.57 8.71
N ILE A 59 15.71 -4.26 9.66
CA ILE A 59 16.75 -3.24 9.52
C ILE A 59 18.08 -3.95 9.26
N ASN A 60 18.82 -3.49 8.26
CA ASN A 60 20.14 -4.03 7.95
C ASN A 60 21.24 -3.35 8.79
N ASP A 61 22.50 -3.72 8.54
CA ASP A 61 23.65 -3.24 9.31
C ASP A 61 24.02 -1.78 9.02
N LEU A 62 23.38 -1.15 8.05
CA LEU A 62 23.48 0.28 7.79
C LEU A 62 22.36 1.09 8.46
N GLY A 63 21.48 0.42 9.22
CA GLY A 63 20.33 1.07 9.81
C GLY A 63 19.22 1.34 8.82
N MET A 64 19.18 0.59 7.73
CA MET A 64 18.20 0.77 6.66
C MET A 64 17.20 -0.39 6.62
N ALA A 65 15.94 -0.04 6.46
CA ALA A 65 14.88 -0.97 6.11
C ALA A 65 14.77 -1.04 4.59
N MET A 66 13.71 -1.66 4.10
CA MET A 66 13.37 -1.69 2.68
C MET A 66 13.34 -0.27 2.10
N ASP A 67 13.78 -0.10 0.86
CA ASP A 67 13.75 1.20 0.18
C ASP A 67 12.30 1.57 -0.13
N PHE A 68 11.92 2.82 0.17
CA PHE A 68 10.59 3.34 -0.18
C PHE A 68 10.32 3.24 -1.68
N ASN A 69 11.35 3.37 -2.52
CA ASN A 69 11.21 3.24 -3.97
C ASN A 69 10.75 1.85 -4.39
N ASP A 70 11.08 0.82 -3.62
CA ASP A 70 10.62 -0.55 -3.90
C ASP A 70 9.12 -0.69 -3.64
N ILE A 71 8.62 -0.01 -2.61
CA ILE A 71 7.18 0.01 -2.33
C ILE A 71 6.46 0.76 -3.45
N ASP A 72 6.99 1.92 -3.85
CA ASP A 72 6.42 2.71 -4.95
C ASP A 72 6.41 1.92 -6.26
N HIS A 73 7.45 1.16 -6.53
CA HIS A 73 7.54 0.33 -7.72
C HIS A 73 6.40 -0.71 -7.75
N ILE A 74 6.14 -1.35 -6.63
CA ILE A 74 5.04 -2.31 -6.53
C ILE A 74 3.71 -1.63 -6.90
N TYR A 75 3.47 -0.45 -6.32
CA TYR A 75 2.25 0.29 -6.61
C TYR A 75 2.17 0.70 -8.08
N GLU A 76 3.22 1.31 -8.62
CA GLU A 76 3.22 1.85 -9.98
C GLU A 76 3.09 0.77 -11.05
N VAL A 77 3.72 -0.38 -10.85
CA VAL A 77 3.79 -1.43 -11.86
C VAL A 77 2.64 -2.43 -11.76
N PHE A 78 2.29 -2.85 -10.55
CA PHE A 78 1.36 -3.96 -10.37
C PHE A 78 -0.03 -3.54 -9.92
N ILE A 79 -0.18 -2.37 -9.32
CA ILE A 79 -1.43 -1.96 -8.67
C ILE A 79 -2.11 -0.81 -9.41
N LYS A 80 -1.41 0.29 -9.58
CA LYS A 80 -1.96 1.49 -10.20
C LYS A 80 -2.60 1.26 -11.57
N PRO A 81 -2.00 0.44 -12.47
CA PRO A 81 -2.61 0.21 -13.78
C PRO A 81 -4.00 -0.43 -13.73
N LYS A 82 -4.33 -1.11 -12.65
CA LYS A 82 -5.63 -1.74 -12.47
C LYS A 82 -6.64 -0.85 -11.76
N LEU A 83 -6.19 0.26 -11.20
CA LEU A 83 -7.02 1.14 -10.38
C LEU A 83 -7.22 2.51 -10.99
N HIS A 84 -6.12 3.19 -11.29
CA HIS A 84 -6.16 4.60 -11.64
C HIS A 84 -6.74 4.81 -13.03
N HIS A 85 -7.81 5.63 -13.11
CA HIS A 85 -8.56 5.91 -14.33
C HIS A 85 -9.20 4.66 -14.96
N GLN A 86 -9.54 3.68 -14.13
CA GLN A 86 -10.16 2.43 -14.58
C GLN A 86 -11.57 2.29 -14.01
N LEU A 87 -12.39 1.46 -14.69
CA LEU A 87 -13.62 0.93 -14.10
C LEU A 87 -13.25 -0.35 -13.35
N LEU A 88 -13.29 -0.29 -12.04
CA LEU A 88 -12.78 -1.39 -11.20
C LEU A 88 -13.51 -2.71 -11.41
N ASN A 89 -14.79 -2.64 -11.77
CA ASN A 89 -15.58 -3.84 -12.08
C ASN A 89 -15.02 -4.62 -13.25
N ASP A 90 -14.28 -3.96 -14.15
CA ASP A 90 -13.65 -4.61 -15.32
C ASP A 90 -12.24 -5.09 -15.01
N THR A 91 -11.49 -4.35 -14.17
CA THR A 91 -10.05 -4.60 -13.98
C THR A 91 -9.72 -5.45 -12.78
N LEU A 92 -10.57 -5.47 -11.76
CA LEU A 92 -10.37 -6.29 -10.57
C LEU A 92 -11.12 -7.62 -10.71
N PRO A 93 -10.78 -8.61 -9.87
CA PRO A 93 -11.54 -9.87 -9.87
C PRO A 93 -13.04 -9.66 -9.64
N SER A 94 -13.86 -10.69 -9.91
CA SER A 94 -15.32 -10.59 -9.87
C SER A 94 -15.87 -10.52 -8.44
N PHE A 95 -15.38 -9.60 -7.66
CA PHE A 95 -15.97 -9.30 -6.36
C PHE A 95 -16.70 -7.96 -6.44
N ASN A 96 -17.55 -7.71 -5.46
CA ASN A 96 -18.19 -6.40 -5.33
C ASN A 96 -17.12 -5.37 -4.97
N THR A 97 -17.04 -4.26 -5.70
CA THR A 97 -15.97 -3.27 -5.55
C THR A 97 -16.22 -2.32 -4.37
N THR A 98 -16.52 -2.89 -3.22
CA THR A 98 -16.62 -2.16 -1.96
C THR A 98 -15.22 -1.80 -1.46
N ALA A 99 -15.13 -0.81 -0.59
CA ALA A 99 -13.85 -0.44 0.03
C ALA A 99 -13.23 -1.64 0.76
N GLU A 100 -14.07 -2.46 1.41
CA GLU A 100 -13.63 -3.66 2.12
C GLU A 100 -12.94 -4.65 1.18
N ASN A 101 -13.55 -4.96 0.05
CA ASN A 101 -13.00 -5.91 -0.91
C ASN A 101 -11.78 -5.34 -1.63
N ILE A 102 -11.81 -4.07 -1.99
CA ILE A 102 -10.67 -3.40 -2.62
C ILE A 102 -9.47 -3.41 -1.66
N ALA A 103 -9.69 -3.11 -0.38
CA ALA A 103 -8.62 -3.12 0.62
C ALA A 103 -7.98 -4.49 0.76
N GLN A 104 -8.77 -5.57 0.78
CA GLN A 104 -8.24 -6.93 0.85
C GLN A 104 -7.44 -7.29 -0.39
N TRP A 105 -7.92 -6.89 -1.57
CA TRP A 105 -7.20 -7.10 -2.82
C TRP A 105 -5.86 -6.35 -2.81
N LEU A 106 -5.86 -5.10 -2.34
CA LEU A 106 -4.63 -4.31 -2.21
C LEU A 106 -3.64 -4.96 -1.26
N TRP A 107 -4.11 -5.44 -0.12
CA TRP A 107 -3.28 -6.15 0.85
C TRP A 107 -2.56 -7.33 0.19
N ASP A 108 -3.31 -8.16 -0.51
CA ASP A 108 -2.77 -9.36 -1.15
C ASP A 108 -1.78 -9.01 -2.26
N GLU A 109 -2.09 -7.98 -3.05
CA GLU A 109 -1.19 -7.57 -4.14
C GLU A 109 0.12 -7.01 -3.62
N PHE A 110 0.11 -6.17 -2.58
CA PHE A 110 1.33 -5.69 -1.98
C PHE A 110 2.14 -6.84 -1.39
N ASN A 111 1.52 -7.70 -0.59
CA ASN A 111 2.22 -8.82 0.04
C ASN A 111 2.85 -9.76 -0.97
N LYS A 112 2.17 -9.98 -2.08
CA LYS A 112 2.64 -10.86 -3.15
C LYS A 112 3.97 -10.40 -3.74
N HIS A 113 4.20 -9.10 -3.79
CA HIS A 113 5.37 -8.50 -4.44
C HIS A 113 6.43 -7.99 -3.47
N LEU A 114 6.16 -7.98 -2.18
CA LEU A 114 7.14 -7.53 -1.19
C LEU A 114 8.29 -8.53 -1.09
N PRO A 115 9.53 -8.04 -0.96
CA PRO A 115 10.68 -8.94 -0.84
C PRO A 115 10.72 -9.65 0.50
N GLN A 116 11.52 -10.69 0.58
CA GLN A 116 11.77 -11.41 1.83
C GLN A 116 12.32 -10.44 2.88
N GLY A 117 11.84 -10.58 4.11
CA GLY A 117 12.22 -9.68 5.20
C GLY A 117 11.27 -8.51 5.37
N SER A 118 10.28 -8.40 4.51
CA SER A 118 9.25 -7.37 4.63
C SER A 118 7.87 -7.98 4.38
N GLN A 119 6.86 -7.38 4.98
CA GLN A 119 5.49 -7.85 4.87
C GLN A 119 4.54 -6.71 5.20
N MET A 120 3.31 -6.83 4.73
CA MET A 120 2.29 -5.85 5.08
C MET A 120 2.04 -5.87 6.59
N TYR A 121 1.94 -4.69 7.17
CA TYR A 121 1.64 -4.50 8.58
C TYR A 121 0.23 -3.94 8.78
N GLN A 122 -0.09 -2.89 8.04
CA GLN A 122 -1.39 -2.24 8.10
C GLN A 122 -1.69 -1.57 6.77
N LEU A 123 -2.96 -1.48 6.44
CA LEU A 123 -3.42 -0.79 5.24
C LEU A 123 -4.69 -0.04 5.59
N GLN A 124 -4.80 1.20 5.11
CA GLN A 124 -6.02 1.99 5.26
C GLN A 124 -6.46 2.45 3.88
N LEU A 125 -7.73 2.31 3.61
CA LEU A 125 -8.33 2.78 2.36
C LEU A 125 -9.50 3.68 2.70
N PHE A 126 -9.40 4.95 2.32
CA PHE A 126 -10.42 5.94 2.58
C PHE A 126 -11.23 6.19 1.31
N GLU A 127 -12.53 5.93 1.40
CA GLU A 127 -13.49 6.21 0.34
C GLU A 127 -13.85 7.69 0.33
N THR A 128 -13.91 8.30 1.52
CA THR A 128 -14.08 9.74 1.73
C THR A 128 -13.14 10.16 2.87
N PRO A 129 -12.92 11.46 3.10
CA PRO A 129 -12.11 11.88 4.25
C PRO A 129 -12.63 11.38 5.61
N GLN A 130 -13.93 11.07 5.70
CA GLN A 130 -14.56 10.63 6.95
C GLN A 130 -14.82 9.14 7.03
N HIS A 131 -14.71 8.41 5.91
CA HIS A 131 -15.10 6.99 5.87
C HIS A 131 -14.02 6.16 5.20
N GLY A 132 -13.53 5.19 5.92
CA GLY A 132 -12.53 4.28 5.39
C GLY A 132 -12.55 2.96 6.13
N VAL A 133 -11.73 2.04 5.63
CA VAL A 133 -11.52 0.74 6.26
C VAL A 133 -10.03 0.58 6.51
N TYR A 134 -9.67 -0.20 7.52
CA TYR A 134 -8.29 -0.59 7.68
C TYR A 134 -8.17 -2.08 7.94
N LEU A 135 -7.03 -2.62 7.55
CA LEU A 135 -6.65 -4.00 7.75
C LEU A 135 -5.29 -4.04 8.44
N ASN A 136 -5.07 -5.06 9.26
CA ASN A 136 -3.76 -5.30 9.86
C ASN A 136 -3.44 -6.80 9.82
N GLN A 137 -2.22 -7.14 10.24
CA GLN A 137 -1.76 -8.54 10.20
C GLN A 137 -2.68 -9.48 10.95
N ALA A 138 -3.15 -9.09 12.14
CA ALA A 138 -4.01 -9.93 12.96
C ALA A 138 -5.32 -10.27 12.25
N MET A 139 -5.87 -9.32 11.50
CA MET A 139 -7.10 -9.54 10.73
C MET A 139 -6.88 -10.43 9.52
N MET A 140 -5.74 -10.30 8.86
CA MET A 140 -5.48 -10.94 7.57
C MET A 140 -4.83 -12.31 7.68
N THR A 141 -4.36 -12.69 8.86
CA THR A 141 -3.71 -14.00 9.08
C THR A 141 -4.59 -15.01 9.80
N LYS A 142 -5.86 -14.73 9.91
CA LYS A 142 -6.82 -15.69 10.52
C LYS A 142 -7.07 -16.88 9.61
#